data_64b68e1324b9aa28df97797aa4b3c9c7
#
_entry.id   64b68e1324b9aa28df97797aa4b3c9c7
#
_cell.length_a   1.000
_cell.length_b   1.000
_cell.length_c   1.000
_cell.angle_alpha   90.00
_cell.angle_beta   90.00
_cell.angle_gamma   90.00
#
_symmetry.space_group_name_H-M   'P 1'
#
loop_
_entity.id
_entity.type
_entity.pdbx_description
1 polymer ?
#
loop_
_entity_poly.entity_id
_entity_poly.type
_entity_poly.pdbx_seq_one_letter_code
_entity_poly.pdbx_strand_id
1 'polypeptide(L)'
;MLAIISPAKTLDFSETERSQITVTEPVFIKESNKLNKTLRSLEPCDLASLMKISDKLADLNHRRNLEWQGNTNKHLSSKAALMAFKGDVYQGLDATSLEPKELKWTQRHLRILSGLYGV
;
A
#
# COMPACT_ATOMS: atom_id res chain seq x y z
N MET A 1 -16.54 16.46 3.79
CA MET A 1 -16.84 15.08 3.36
C MET A 1 -15.54 14.29 3.41
N LEU A 2 -15.59 13.08 3.93
CA LEU A 2 -14.46 12.14 3.94
C LEU A 2 -14.87 10.89 3.16
N ALA A 3 -14.09 10.49 2.17
CA ALA A 3 -14.26 9.26 1.42
C ALA A 3 -13.32 8.19 1.97
N ILE A 4 -13.80 6.94 2.03
CA ILE A 4 -13.00 5.78 2.46
C ILE A 4 -13.04 4.76 1.32
N ILE A 5 -11.87 4.27 0.92
CA ILE A 5 -11.72 3.24 -0.11
C ILE A 5 -10.92 2.05 0.42
N SER A 6 -11.12 0.90 -0.19
CA SER A 6 -10.37 -0.32 0.12
C SER A 6 -9.01 -0.33 -0.60
N PRO A 7 -8.01 -1.03 -0.04
CA PRO A 7 -6.77 -1.34 -0.75
C PRO A 7 -7.04 -2.24 -1.97
N ALA A 8 -6.08 -2.33 -2.86
CA ALA A 8 -6.06 -3.34 -3.92
C ALA A 8 -5.07 -4.46 -3.58
N LYS A 9 -5.33 -5.68 -4.08
CA LYS A 9 -4.40 -6.81 -3.93
C LYS A 9 -3.15 -6.65 -4.81
N THR A 10 -3.29 -5.93 -5.92
CA THR A 10 -2.20 -5.66 -6.86
C THR A 10 -1.55 -4.32 -6.52
N LEU A 11 -0.22 -4.33 -6.50
CA LEU A 11 0.63 -3.17 -6.26
C LEU A 11 1.57 -2.95 -7.44
N ASP A 12 1.85 -1.70 -7.73
CA ASP A 12 2.82 -1.26 -8.74
C ASP A 12 3.88 -0.38 -8.08
N PHE A 13 5.10 -0.89 -8.01
CA PHE A 13 6.28 -0.18 -7.52
C PHE A 13 7.18 0.35 -8.63
N SER A 14 6.72 0.34 -9.89
CA SER A 14 7.45 1.01 -10.97
C SER A 14 7.67 2.49 -10.65
N GLU A 15 8.78 3.05 -11.13
CA GLU A 15 9.09 4.45 -10.93
C GLU A 15 7.98 5.33 -11.54
N THR A 16 7.52 6.29 -10.78
CA THR A 16 6.66 7.37 -11.27
C THR A 16 7.49 8.64 -11.28
N GLU A 17 7.49 9.36 -12.40
CA GLU A 17 8.25 10.62 -12.59
C GLU A 17 7.88 11.74 -11.59
N ARG A 18 6.92 11.52 -10.71
CA ARG A 18 6.48 12.51 -9.72
C ARG A 18 7.29 12.42 -8.42
N SER A 19 8.52 12.91 -8.48
CA SER A 19 9.41 13.09 -7.32
C SER A 19 8.92 14.11 -6.28
N GLN A 20 7.76 14.72 -6.46
CA GLN A 20 7.25 15.81 -5.61
C GLN A 20 6.09 15.43 -4.69
N ILE A 21 5.73 14.15 -4.58
CA ILE A 21 4.68 13.74 -3.66
C ILE A 21 5.26 13.63 -2.26
N THR A 22 4.80 14.47 -1.34
CA THR A 22 5.12 14.33 0.08
C THR A 22 4.48 13.06 0.62
N VAL A 23 5.30 12.07 0.92
CA VAL A 23 4.85 10.81 1.52
C VAL A 23 4.69 11.03 3.03
N THR A 24 3.56 10.61 3.58
CA THR A 24 3.31 10.61 5.02
C THR A 24 3.50 9.21 5.60
N GLU A 25 3.94 9.14 6.85
CA GLU A 25 4.09 7.87 7.54
C GLU A 25 2.73 7.39 8.09
N PRO A 26 2.41 6.08 7.97
CA PRO A 26 1.18 5.54 8.56
C PRO A 26 1.16 5.71 10.09
N VAL A 27 0.00 6.10 10.63
CA VAL A 27 -0.16 6.39 12.07
C VAL A 27 0.07 5.14 12.92
N PHE A 28 -0.33 3.97 12.43
CA PHE A 28 -0.28 2.69 13.16
C PHE A 28 0.93 1.82 12.79
N ILE A 29 2.07 2.43 12.47
CA ILE A 29 3.27 1.68 12.04
C ILE A 29 3.76 0.66 13.09
N LYS A 30 3.57 0.92 14.38
CA LYS A 30 3.93 -0.02 15.46
C LYS A 30 3.07 -1.28 15.41
N GLU A 31 1.78 -1.12 15.18
CA GLU A 31 0.82 -2.20 15.02
C GLU A 31 1.10 -2.97 13.72
N SER A 32 1.40 -2.25 12.64
CA SER A 32 1.82 -2.85 11.37
C SER A 32 3.07 -3.73 11.53
N ASN A 33 4.04 -3.29 12.33
CA ASN A 33 5.24 -4.09 12.66
C ASN A 33 4.88 -5.42 13.34
N LYS A 34 3.92 -5.42 14.27
CA LYS A 34 3.45 -6.64 14.94
C LYS A 34 2.75 -7.57 13.97
N LEU A 35 1.87 -7.04 13.14
CA LEU A 35 1.15 -7.82 12.12
C LEU A 35 2.12 -8.41 11.08
N ASN A 36 3.07 -7.61 10.60
CA ASN A 36 4.06 -8.10 9.64
C ASN A 36 4.93 -9.22 10.22
N LYS A 37 5.27 -9.17 11.51
CA LYS A 37 5.98 -10.26 12.18
C LYS A 37 5.22 -11.58 12.07
N THR A 38 3.90 -11.56 12.21
CA THR A 38 3.05 -12.73 11.99
C THR A 38 3.00 -13.14 10.52
N LEU A 39 2.85 -12.17 9.60
CA LEU A 39 2.81 -12.46 8.15
C LEU A 39 4.11 -13.10 7.65
N ARG A 40 5.25 -12.71 8.19
CA ARG A 40 6.57 -13.29 7.85
C ARG A 40 6.72 -14.75 8.27
N SER A 41 5.94 -15.24 9.22
CA SER A 41 5.95 -16.64 9.65
C SER A 41 5.03 -17.53 8.83
N LEU A 42 4.22 -16.96 7.94
CA LEU A 42 3.34 -17.71 7.05
C LEU A 42 4.06 -18.11 5.77
N GLU A 43 3.90 -19.38 5.38
CA GLU A 43 4.38 -19.86 4.09
C GLU A 43 3.52 -19.33 2.93
N PRO A 44 4.02 -19.33 1.68
CA PRO A 44 3.23 -18.87 0.53
C PRO A 44 1.86 -19.55 0.39
N CYS A 45 1.76 -20.84 0.67
CA CYS A 45 0.48 -21.59 0.60
C CYS A 45 -0.54 -21.09 1.64
N ASP A 46 -0.07 -20.69 2.83
CA ASP A 46 -0.93 -20.11 3.85
C ASP A 46 -1.45 -18.73 3.42
N LEU A 47 -0.58 -17.93 2.81
CA LEU A 47 -0.94 -16.62 2.25
C LEU A 47 -1.92 -16.77 1.08
N ALA A 48 -1.72 -17.75 0.19
CA ALA A 48 -2.64 -18.03 -0.91
C ALA A 48 -4.05 -18.35 -0.39
N SER A 49 -4.13 -19.21 0.62
CA SER A 49 -5.38 -19.59 1.27
C SER A 49 -6.05 -18.43 2.00
N LEU A 50 -5.27 -17.71 2.82
CA LEU A 50 -5.77 -16.58 3.65
C LEU A 50 -6.30 -15.43 2.80
N MET A 51 -5.55 -15.05 1.77
CA MET A 51 -5.86 -13.90 0.92
C MET A 51 -6.72 -14.26 -0.29
N LYS A 52 -6.94 -15.55 -0.56
CA LYS A 52 -7.61 -16.07 -1.78
C LYS A 52 -7.00 -15.50 -3.04
N ILE A 53 -5.69 -15.69 -3.19
CA ILE A 53 -4.88 -15.22 -4.31
C ILE A 53 -4.16 -16.40 -4.98
N SER A 54 -3.64 -16.19 -6.20
CA SER A 54 -2.84 -17.18 -6.90
C SER A 54 -1.50 -17.44 -6.19
N ASP A 55 -0.92 -18.63 -6.40
CA ASP A 55 0.38 -19.02 -5.84
C ASP A 55 1.47 -18.01 -6.22
N LYS A 56 1.51 -17.57 -7.47
CA LYS A 56 2.44 -16.55 -7.95
C LYS A 56 2.34 -15.24 -7.16
N LEU A 57 1.11 -14.82 -6.82
CA LEU A 57 0.90 -13.60 -6.05
C LEU A 57 1.20 -13.83 -4.55
N ALA A 58 0.98 -15.03 -4.06
CA ALA A 58 1.34 -15.43 -2.69
C ALA A 58 2.85 -15.42 -2.50
N ASP A 59 3.63 -16.01 -3.43
CA ASP A 59 5.10 -15.96 -3.43
C ASP A 59 5.63 -14.53 -3.44
N LEU A 60 5.03 -13.66 -4.27
CA LEU A 60 5.40 -12.26 -4.34
C LEU A 60 5.14 -11.54 -3.01
N ASN A 61 3.97 -11.76 -2.40
CA ASN A 61 3.63 -11.13 -1.12
C ASN A 61 4.45 -11.69 0.03
N HIS A 62 4.78 -12.98 0.03
CA HIS A 62 5.69 -13.56 1.01
C HIS A 62 7.06 -12.87 0.97
N ARG A 63 7.66 -12.71 -0.21
CA ARG A 63 8.93 -11.97 -0.37
C ARG A 63 8.81 -10.53 0.13
N ARG A 64 7.74 -9.82 -0.24
CA ARG A 64 7.48 -8.45 0.23
C ARG A 64 7.38 -8.37 1.76
N ASN A 65 6.74 -9.35 2.39
CA ASN A 65 6.65 -9.41 3.85
C ASN A 65 8.03 -9.62 4.49
N LEU A 66 8.89 -10.43 3.89
CA LEU A 66 10.27 -10.65 4.37
C LEU A 66 11.14 -9.39 4.23
N GLU A 67 11.00 -8.67 3.13
CA GLU A 67 11.76 -7.45 2.81
C GLU A 67 11.24 -6.22 3.56
N TRP A 68 10.01 -6.27 4.10
CA TRP A 68 9.40 -5.13 4.75
C TRP A 68 10.12 -4.71 6.04
N GLN A 69 10.49 -3.44 6.15
CA GLN A 69 11.34 -2.94 7.23
C GLN A 69 10.63 -2.00 8.22
N GLY A 70 9.32 -1.84 8.09
CA GLY A 70 8.50 -1.14 9.07
C GLY A 70 8.67 0.37 9.19
N ASN A 71 9.48 0.98 8.32
CA ASN A 71 9.65 2.43 8.29
C ASN A 71 9.65 2.92 6.84
N THR A 72 8.60 3.63 6.48
CA THR A 72 8.36 4.06 5.09
C THR A 72 9.27 5.21 4.64
N ASN A 73 9.79 6.02 5.57
CA ASN A 73 10.55 7.22 5.22
C ASN A 73 12.03 6.99 4.93
N LYS A 74 12.55 5.79 5.19
CA LYS A 74 13.99 5.49 5.06
C LYS A 74 14.34 4.60 3.86
N HIS A 75 13.37 4.15 3.09
CA HIS A 75 13.61 3.17 2.03
C HIS A 75 13.26 3.71 0.65
N LEU A 76 14.20 3.54 -0.27
CA LEU A 76 14.06 3.78 -1.71
C LEU A 76 12.90 2.97 -2.35
N SER A 77 12.38 1.97 -1.64
CA SER A 77 11.28 1.11 -2.10
C SER A 77 9.88 1.51 -1.58
N SER A 78 9.76 2.63 -0.85
CA SER A 78 8.45 3.09 -0.41
C SER A 78 7.79 3.96 -1.48
N LYS A 79 6.49 3.76 -1.67
CA LYS A 79 5.66 4.52 -2.60
C LYS A 79 4.37 4.94 -1.92
N ALA A 80 3.88 6.15 -2.24
CA ALA A 80 2.59 6.60 -1.73
C ALA A 80 1.49 5.59 -2.10
N ALA A 81 0.67 5.18 -1.14
CA ALA A 81 -0.35 4.14 -1.34
C ALA A 81 -1.28 4.45 -2.51
N LEU A 82 -1.67 5.72 -2.66
CA LEU A 82 -2.52 6.18 -3.75
C LEU A 82 -1.92 5.91 -5.15
N MET A 83 -0.59 5.88 -5.25
CA MET A 83 0.15 5.62 -6.48
C MET A 83 0.58 4.15 -6.63
N ALA A 84 0.62 3.42 -5.51
CA ALA A 84 1.07 2.04 -5.49
C ALA A 84 -0.04 1.03 -5.77
N PHE A 85 -1.26 1.29 -5.28
CA PHE A 85 -2.38 0.38 -5.51
C PHE A 85 -2.86 0.41 -6.96
N LYS A 86 -3.11 -0.78 -7.52
CA LYS A 86 -3.73 -0.98 -8.83
C LYS A 86 -5.02 -1.79 -8.69
N GLY A 87 -6.07 -1.31 -9.33
CA GLY A 87 -7.40 -1.88 -9.37
C GLY A 87 -8.38 -0.85 -9.90
N ASP A 88 -9.61 -1.24 -10.17
CA ASP A 88 -10.59 -0.41 -10.88
C ASP A 88 -10.84 0.95 -10.19
N VAL A 89 -10.91 0.96 -8.85
CA VAL A 89 -11.08 2.20 -8.07
C VAL A 89 -9.90 3.15 -8.29
N TYR A 90 -8.67 2.64 -8.28
CA TYR A 90 -7.45 3.44 -8.45
C TYR A 90 -7.23 3.86 -9.89
N GLN A 91 -7.66 3.05 -10.85
CA GLN A 91 -7.68 3.42 -12.27
C GLN A 91 -8.69 4.54 -12.53
N GLY A 92 -9.89 4.43 -11.94
CA GLY A 92 -10.92 5.47 -12.03
C GLY A 92 -10.53 6.78 -11.37
N LEU A 93 -9.77 6.72 -10.26
CA LEU A 93 -9.24 7.90 -9.59
C LEU A 93 -8.12 8.58 -10.38
N ASP A 94 -7.33 7.80 -11.12
CA ASP A 94 -6.17 8.26 -11.92
C ASP A 94 -5.31 9.29 -11.18
N ALA A 95 -4.78 8.91 -10.02
CA ALA A 95 -4.01 9.80 -9.16
C ALA A 95 -2.79 10.42 -9.85
N THR A 96 -2.33 9.82 -10.95
CA THR A 96 -1.23 10.33 -11.76
C THR A 96 -1.60 11.57 -12.58
N SER A 97 -2.86 11.77 -12.89
CA SER A 97 -3.36 12.96 -13.59
C SER A 97 -3.62 14.16 -12.67
N LEU A 98 -3.71 13.93 -11.35
CA LEU A 98 -4.06 14.99 -10.39
C LEU A 98 -2.95 16.03 -10.24
N GLU A 99 -3.35 17.30 -10.23
CA GLU A 99 -2.46 18.42 -9.92
C GLU A 99 -2.02 18.43 -8.44
N PRO A 100 -0.90 19.06 -8.07
CA PRO A 100 -0.42 19.11 -6.68
C PRO A 100 -1.45 19.63 -5.67
N LYS A 101 -2.28 20.60 -6.06
CA LYS A 101 -3.38 21.12 -5.24
C LYS A 101 -4.48 20.08 -5.00
N GLU A 102 -4.77 19.28 -6.01
CA GLU A 102 -5.76 18.20 -5.96
C GLU A 102 -5.28 17.04 -5.10
N LEU A 103 -3.99 16.68 -5.22
CA LEU A 103 -3.36 15.70 -4.33
C LEU A 103 -3.41 16.13 -2.86
N LYS A 104 -3.16 17.41 -2.56
CA LYS A 104 -3.30 17.97 -1.21
C LYS A 104 -4.75 17.92 -0.72
N TRP A 105 -5.71 18.17 -1.59
CA TRP A 105 -7.12 18.05 -1.27
C TRP A 105 -7.49 16.58 -1.01
N THR A 106 -7.07 15.68 -1.89
CA THR A 106 -7.29 14.23 -1.75
C THR A 106 -6.72 13.71 -0.44
N GLN A 107 -5.51 14.12 -0.05
CA GLN A 107 -4.91 13.75 1.24
C GLN A 107 -5.77 14.12 2.46
N ARG A 108 -6.59 15.16 2.37
CA ARG A 108 -7.48 15.58 3.46
C ARG A 108 -8.84 14.88 3.43
N HIS A 109 -9.29 14.41 2.26
CA HIS A 109 -10.67 13.96 2.04
C HIS A 109 -10.78 12.49 1.66
N LEU A 110 -9.66 11.79 1.44
CA LEU A 110 -9.63 10.37 1.10
C LEU A 110 -8.82 9.60 2.15
N ARG A 111 -9.33 8.43 2.52
CA ARG A 111 -8.61 7.44 3.35
C ARG A 111 -8.65 6.08 2.69
N ILE A 112 -7.53 5.37 2.78
CA ILE A 112 -7.42 3.97 2.37
C ILE A 112 -7.44 3.14 3.64
N LEU A 113 -8.48 2.33 3.82
CA LEU A 113 -8.64 1.50 5.01
C LEU A 113 -7.88 0.18 4.82
N SER A 114 -6.67 0.11 5.34
CA SER A 114 -5.77 -1.03 5.19
C SER A 114 -5.79 -1.95 6.42
N GLY A 115 -5.86 -3.26 6.21
CA GLY A 115 -5.70 -4.25 7.28
C GLY A 115 -4.31 -4.24 7.91
N LEU A 116 -3.27 -3.86 7.16
CA LEU A 116 -1.90 -3.80 7.66
C LEU A 116 -1.55 -2.44 8.27
N TYR A 117 -1.91 -1.36 7.60
CA TYR A 117 -1.47 0.00 7.97
C TYR A 117 -2.53 0.80 8.75
N GLY A 118 -3.77 0.30 8.83
CA GLY A 118 -4.90 1.02 9.39
C GLY A 118 -5.43 2.08 8.41
N VAL A 119 -5.43 3.32 8.81
CA VAL A 119 -5.98 4.46 8.04
C VAL A 119 -4.89 5.46 7.71
#